data_941a9a3b4719f5d344c1a2ddefd4eed0
#
_entry.id   941a9a3b4719f5d344c1a2ddefd4eed0
#
_cell.length_a   1.000
_cell.length_b   1.000
_cell.length_c   1.000
_cell.angle_alpha   90.00
_cell.angle_beta   90.00
_cell.angle_gamma   90.00
#
_symmetry.space_group_name_H-M   'P 1'
#
loop_
_entity.id
_entity.type
_entity.pdbx_description
1 polymer ?
#
loop_
_entity_poly.entity_id
_entity_poly.type
_entity_poly.pdbx_seq_one_letter_code
_entity_poly.pdbx_strand_id
1 'polypeptide(L)'
;VQLYHGLKGDRHLWLHRLHQEYGTHVRVAPNFVSVNTAQGLHDIYGHGKRLKKANFYNAFPAIKGVYNTHNVIDKTVHGRKRRVLSQAFSDQALKSMEDVILLHVRQLCAALAGPQADGHHAEEQKGTVQNIGDWFSYLTYDVMGELCFGKSFDMLVSSGRRKMIELVDRAANRHYVVSSASLLPTPVLLLTRTVWPVDASG
;
A
#
# COMPACT_ATOMS: atom_id res chain seq x y z
N VAL A 1 -2.01 -14.40 -20.12
CA VAL A 1 -2.69 -13.10 -20.16
C VAL A 1 -2.58 -12.37 -18.81
N GLN A 2 -3.00 -12.95 -17.66
CA GLN A 2 -2.93 -12.28 -16.35
C GLN A 2 -1.51 -11.85 -15.95
N LEU A 3 -0.50 -12.72 -16.17
CA LEU A 3 0.90 -12.39 -15.88
C LEU A 3 1.38 -11.24 -16.76
N TYR A 4 1.05 -11.26 -18.05
CA TYR A 4 1.40 -10.18 -18.97
C TYR A 4 0.89 -8.83 -18.48
N HIS A 5 -0.40 -8.74 -18.13
CA HIS A 5 -0.97 -7.51 -17.58
C HIS A 5 -0.45 -7.18 -16.16
N GLY A 6 -0.06 -8.20 -15.39
CA GLY A 6 0.64 -8.01 -14.13
C GLY A 6 1.99 -7.33 -14.30
N LEU A 7 2.82 -7.82 -15.22
CA LEU A 7 4.13 -7.25 -15.54
C LEU A 7 4.02 -5.84 -16.15
N LYS A 8 3.02 -5.64 -17.01
CA LYS A 8 2.74 -4.33 -17.63
C LYS A 8 2.18 -3.30 -16.65
N GLY A 9 1.64 -3.73 -15.50
CA GLY A 9 1.01 -2.84 -14.52
C GLY A 9 -0.42 -2.41 -14.85
N ASP A 10 -1.02 -2.90 -15.94
CA ASP A 10 -2.34 -2.50 -16.41
C ASP A 10 -3.44 -3.53 -16.12
N ARG A 11 -3.20 -4.48 -15.23
CA ARG A 11 -4.13 -5.57 -14.89
C ARG A 11 -5.53 -5.07 -14.48
N HIS A 12 -5.59 -3.96 -13.75
CA HIS A 12 -6.86 -3.36 -13.31
C HIS A 12 -7.66 -2.80 -14.50
N LEU A 13 -7.00 -2.16 -15.46
CA LEU A 13 -7.64 -1.67 -16.70
C LEU A 13 -8.12 -2.82 -17.58
N TRP A 14 -7.31 -3.88 -17.68
CA TRP A 14 -7.70 -5.08 -18.40
C TRP A 14 -8.93 -5.75 -17.77
N LEU A 15 -8.96 -5.94 -16.45
CA LEU A 15 -10.14 -6.48 -15.77
C LEU A 15 -11.37 -5.60 -15.95
N HIS A 16 -11.21 -4.28 -15.89
CA HIS A 16 -12.31 -3.35 -16.13
C HIS A 16 -12.91 -3.52 -17.53
N ARG A 17 -12.06 -3.62 -18.57
CA ARG A 17 -12.52 -3.87 -19.95
C ARG A 17 -13.25 -5.20 -20.09
N LEU A 18 -12.75 -6.27 -19.46
CA LEU A 18 -13.43 -7.56 -19.45
C LEU A 18 -14.83 -7.46 -18.84
N HIS A 19 -15.00 -6.71 -17.77
CA HIS A 19 -16.32 -6.50 -17.17
C HIS A 19 -17.24 -5.64 -18.05
N GLN A 20 -16.72 -4.71 -18.82
CA GLN A 20 -17.50 -3.95 -19.81
C GLN A 20 -17.99 -4.86 -20.95
N GLU A 21 -17.17 -5.82 -21.38
CA GLU A 21 -17.46 -6.71 -22.50
C GLU A 21 -18.32 -7.92 -22.09
N TYR A 22 -17.97 -8.58 -20.97
CA TYR A 22 -18.58 -9.86 -20.56
C TYR A 22 -19.54 -9.75 -19.37
N GLY A 23 -19.71 -8.55 -18.81
CA GLY A 23 -20.64 -8.30 -17.71
C GLY A 23 -20.04 -8.47 -16.31
N THR A 24 -20.90 -8.68 -15.33
CA THR A 24 -20.56 -8.57 -13.91
C THR A 24 -19.74 -9.74 -13.33
N HIS A 25 -19.75 -10.89 -14.00
CA HIS A 25 -19.03 -12.10 -13.54
C HIS A 25 -18.17 -12.63 -14.67
N VAL A 26 -16.86 -12.53 -14.51
CA VAL A 26 -15.90 -12.90 -15.57
C VAL A 26 -14.91 -13.94 -15.03
N ARG A 27 -14.83 -15.09 -15.72
CA ARG A 27 -13.80 -16.09 -15.43
C ARG A 27 -12.50 -15.67 -16.09
N VAL A 28 -11.55 -15.21 -15.29
CA VAL A 28 -10.25 -14.69 -15.77
C VAL A 28 -9.12 -15.72 -15.74
N ALA A 29 -9.32 -16.83 -15.02
CA ALA A 29 -8.45 -18.00 -15.01
C ALA A 29 -9.23 -19.26 -14.61
N PRO A 30 -8.69 -20.48 -14.76
CA PRO A 30 -9.40 -21.73 -14.46
C PRO A 30 -10.07 -21.75 -13.08
N ASN A 31 -9.38 -21.21 -12.06
CA ASN A 31 -9.87 -21.17 -10.68
C ASN A 31 -10.08 -19.74 -10.16
N PHE A 32 -10.27 -18.77 -11.05
CA PHE A 32 -10.39 -17.37 -10.67
C PHE A 32 -11.56 -16.72 -11.42
N VAL A 33 -12.54 -16.26 -10.65
CA VAL A 33 -13.69 -15.48 -11.15
C VAL A 33 -13.60 -14.08 -10.58
N SER A 34 -13.68 -13.08 -11.43
CA SER A 34 -13.82 -11.69 -11.04
C SER A 34 -15.30 -11.33 -10.95
N VAL A 35 -15.68 -10.69 -9.86
CA VAL A 35 -17.06 -10.28 -9.58
C VAL A 35 -17.09 -8.77 -9.41
N ASN A 36 -17.91 -8.09 -10.22
CA ASN A 36 -18.07 -6.64 -10.19
C ASN A 36 -19.52 -6.27 -9.89
N THR A 37 -19.96 -6.57 -8.66
CA THR A 37 -21.28 -6.19 -8.14
C THR A 37 -21.15 -5.74 -6.69
N ALA A 38 -22.01 -4.80 -6.25
CA ALA A 38 -22.08 -4.38 -4.86
C ALA A 38 -22.44 -5.55 -3.93
N GLN A 39 -23.38 -6.42 -4.36
CA GLN A 39 -23.75 -7.62 -3.61
C GLN A 39 -22.57 -8.59 -3.47
N GLY A 40 -21.80 -8.82 -4.55
CA GLY A 40 -20.60 -9.65 -4.51
C GLY A 40 -19.53 -9.12 -3.56
N LEU A 41 -19.34 -7.81 -3.51
CA LEU A 41 -18.44 -7.18 -2.54
C LEU A 41 -18.89 -7.49 -1.10
N HIS A 42 -20.18 -7.29 -0.80
CA HIS A 42 -20.74 -7.59 0.51
C HIS A 42 -20.64 -9.09 0.86
N ASP A 43 -20.92 -9.98 -0.09
CA ASP A 43 -20.91 -11.43 0.15
C ASP A 43 -19.49 -11.99 0.33
N ILE A 44 -18.50 -11.41 -0.34
CA ILE A 44 -17.10 -11.85 -0.27
C ILE A 44 -16.39 -11.22 0.95
N TYR A 45 -16.56 -9.93 1.17
CA TYR A 45 -15.78 -9.17 2.16
C TYR A 45 -16.59 -8.73 3.40
N GLY A 46 -17.90 -8.97 3.41
CA GLY A 46 -18.76 -8.64 4.55
C GLY A 46 -18.36 -9.35 5.84
N HIS A 47 -18.72 -8.78 6.98
CA HIS A 47 -18.44 -9.33 8.29
C HIS A 47 -19.13 -10.70 8.47
N GLY A 48 -18.47 -11.63 9.16
CA GLY A 48 -19.02 -12.96 9.46
C GLY A 48 -19.01 -13.95 8.30
N LYS A 49 -18.57 -13.57 7.10
CA LYS A 49 -18.54 -14.50 5.96
C LYS A 49 -17.50 -15.62 6.17
N ARG A 50 -17.84 -16.83 5.68
CA ARG A 50 -17.01 -18.04 5.85
C ARG A 50 -15.83 -18.14 4.86
N LEU A 51 -15.68 -17.19 3.95
CA LEU A 51 -14.65 -17.18 2.92
C LEU A 51 -13.25 -17.00 3.55
N LYS A 52 -12.24 -17.59 2.91
CA LYS A 52 -10.84 -17.48 3.30
C LYS A 52 -10.07 -16.72 2.23
N LYS A 53 -8.97 -16.09 2.61
CA LYS A 53 -7.99 -15.54 1.67
C LYS A 53 -7.44 -16.67 0.79
N ALA A 54 -7.20 -16.38 -0.49
CA ALA A 54 -6.62 -17.32 -1.42
C ALA A 54 -5.14 -17.64 -1.08
N ASN A 55 -4.64 -18.76 -1.59
CA ASN A 55 -3.23 -19.17 -1.44
C ASN A 55 -2.24 -18.15 -2.03
N PHE A 56 -2.71 -17.25 -2.89
CA PHE A 56 -1.98 -16.08 -3.37
C PHE A 56 -1.29 -15.29 -2.24
N TYR A 57 -1.93 -15.17 -1.07
CA TYR A 57 -1.36 -14.47 0.07
C TYR A 57 -0.11 -15.13 0.67
N ASN A 58 0.17 -16.39 0.34
CA ASN A 58 1.41 -17.07 0.73
C ASN A 58 2.65 -16.57 -0.05
N ALA A 59 2.46 -15.80 -1.12
CA ALA A 59 3.55 -15.17 -1.85
C ALA A 59 4.09 -13.89 -1.19
N PHE A 60 3.36 -13.34 -0.21
CA PHE A 60 3.69 -12.05 0.41
C PHE A 60 4.70 -12.08 1.58
N PRO A 61 4.92 -13.16 2.35
CA PRO A 61 5.90 -13.13 3.42
C PRO A 61 7.31 -12.90 2.88
N ALA A 62 7.99 -11.86 3.38
CA ALA A 62 9.39 -11.63 3.10
C ALA A 62 10.28 -12.76 3.67
N ILE A 63 9.86 -13.34 4.80
CA ILE A 63 10.51 -14.48 5.46
C ILE A 63 9.48 -15.62 5.53
N LYS A 64 9.86 -16.80 5.05
CA LYS A 64 9.00 -17.99 5.06
C LYS A 64 8.55 -18.30 6.49
N GLY A 65 7.23 -18.48 6.68
CA GLY A 65 6.64 -18.79 7.98
C GLY A 65 6.33 -17.59 8.86
N VAL A 66 6.76 -16.38 8.48
CA VAL A 66 6.44 -15.14 9.19
C VAL A 66 5.28 -14.44 8.50
N TYR A 67 4.13 -14.41 9.13
CA TYR A 67 2.90 -13.84 8.58
C TYR A 67 2.49 -12.59 9.37
N ASN A 68 2.17 -11.53 8.65
CA ASN A 68 1.54 -10.33 9.21
C ASN A 68 0.00 -10.41 9.08
N THR A 69 -0.71 -9.41 9.58
CA THR A 69 -2.18 -9.37 9.53
C THR A 69 -2.72 -9.35 8.09
N HIS A 70 -1.97 -8.75 7.15
CA HIS A 70 -2.38 -8.68 5.75
C HIS A 70 -2.33 -10.06 5.07
N ASN A 71 -1.26 -10.83 5.27
CA ASN A 71 -1.01 -12.05 4.49
C ASN A 71 -1.40 -13.37 5.21
N VAL A 72 -1.69 -13.35 6.50
CA VAL A 72 -2.12 -14.56 7.21
C VAL A 72 -3.50 -15.04 6.71
N ILE A 73 -3.58 -16.32 6.30
CA ILE A 73 -4.80 -16.96 5.77
C ILE A 73 -5.65 -17.55 6.88
N ASP A 74 -5.00 -18.09 7.93
CA ASP A 74 -5.71 -18.65 9.07
C ASP A 74 -6.54 -17.60 9.80
N LYS A 75 -7.85 -17.85 9.93
CA LYS A 75 -8.80 -16.89 10.52
C LYS A 75 -8.57 -16.65 12.00
N THR A 76 -8.18 -17.68 12.74
CA THR A 76 -7.96 -17.59 14.19
C THR A 76 -6.75 -16.72 14.47
N VAL A 77 -5.65 -16.98 13.77
CA VAL A 77 -4.42 -16.18 13.86
C VAL A 77 -4.67 -14.75 13.39
N HIS A 78 -5.38 -14.57 12.27
CA HIS A 78 -5.77 -13.25 11.77
C HIS A 78 -6.60 -12.49 12.80
N GLY A 79 -7.63 -13.13 13.37
CA GLY A 79 -8.52 -12.51 14.37
C GLY A 79 -7.76 -12.04 15.61
N ARG A 80 -6.81 -12.83 16.10
CA ARG A 80 -5.95 -12.46 17.23
C ARG A 80 -5.10 -11.24 16.90
N LYS A 81 -4.39 -11.24 15.75
CA LYS A 81 -3.55 -10.12 15.31
C LYS A 81 -4.36 -8.86 15.09
N ARG A 82 -5.52 -8.97 14.46
CA ARG A 82 -6.41 -7.84 14.21
C ARG A 82 -6.95 -7.23 15.51
N ARG A 83 -7.28 -8.05 16.51
CA ARG A 83 -7.75 -7.55 17.81
C ARG A 83 -6.71 -6.70 18.50
N VAL A 84 -5.43 -7.10 18.47
CA VAL A 84 -4.32 -6.31 19.02
C VAL A 84 -4.19 -4.98 18.30
N LEU A 85 -4.18 -5.00 16.95
CA LEU A 85 -4.08 -3.76 16.17
C LEU A 85 -5.29 -2.84 16.36
N SER A 86 -6.50 -3.39 16.48
CA SER A 86 -7.71 -2.58 16.66
C SER A 86 -7.71 -1.75 17.95
N GLN A 87 -6.97 -2.18 18.98
CA GLN A 87 -6.82 -1.42 20.21
C GLN A 87 -6.04 -0.11 19.98
N ALA A 88 -5.00 -0.16 19.13
CA ALA A 88 -4.22 1.03 18.77
C ALA A 88 -5.00 2.02 17.89
N PHE A 89 -6.08 1.58 17.24
CA PHE A 89 -6.96 2.40 16.40
C PHE A 89 -8.34 2.62 17.04
N SER A 90 -8.44 2.51 18.36
CA SER A 90 -9.67 2.89 19.09
C SER A 90 -9.83 4.42 19.10
N ASP A 91 -11.08 4.89 19.26
CA ASP A 91 -11.38 6.33 19.31
C ASP A 91 -10.57 7.07 20.39
N GLN A 92 -10.36 6.42 21.54
CA GLN A 92 -9.55 6.96 22.61
C GLN A 92 -8.07 7.05 22.24
N ALA A 93 -7.51 6.01 21.60
CA ALA A 93 -6.12 6.01 21.14
C ALA A 93 -5.91 7.07 20.06
N LEU A 94 -6.85 7.18 19.09
CA LEU A 94 -6.76 8.19 18.04
C LEU A 94 -6.85 9.62 18.59
N LYS A 95 -7.72 9.88 19.58
CA LYS A 95 -7.78 11.19 20.26
C LYS A 95 -6.48 11.53 20.98
N SER A 96 -5.84 10.55 21.60
CA SER A 96 -4.54 10.79 22.26
C SER A 96 -3.38 11.11 21.29
N MET A 97 -3.58 10.82 20.01
CA MET A 97 -2.60 11.09 18.95
C MET A 97 -2.89 12.39 18.18
N GLU A 98 -3.98 13.08 18.50
CA GLU A 98 -4.44 14.27 17.78
C GLU A 98 -3.36 15.37 17.75
N ASP A 99 -2.71 15.64 18.89
CA ASP A 99 -1.67 16.67 18.98
C ASP A 99 -0.47 16.36 18.07
N VAL A 100 -0.09 15.09 17.96
CA VAL A 100 0.99 14.63 17.08
C VAL A 100 0.61 14.84 15.62
N ILE A 101 -0.61 14.47 15.24
CA ILE A 101 -1.11 14.65 13.88
C ILE A 101 -1.18 16.13 13.53
N LEU A 102 -1.70 16.96 14.43
CA LEU A 102 -1.79 18.42 14.25
C LEU A 102 -0.41 19.07 14.11
N LEU A 103 0.60 18.58 14.85
CA LEU A 103 1.97 19.04 14.71
C LEU A 103 2.47 18.86 13.28
N HIS A 104 2.35 17.65 12.74
CA HIS A 104 2.80 17.35 11.38
C HIS A 104 1.97 18.07 10.30
N VAL A 105 0.67 18.26 10.52
CA VAL A 105 -0.18 19.07 9.63
C VAL A 105 0.29 20.53 9.60
N ARG A 106 0.61 21.11 10.74
CA ARG A 106 1.17 22.48 10.82
C ARG A 106 2.52 22.58 10.11
N GLN A 107 3.39 21.58 10.25
CA GLN A 107 4.65 21.51 9.52
C GLN A 107 4.43 21.44 8.01
N LEU A 108 3.46 20.66 7.54
CA LEU A 108 3.08 20.61 6.13
C LEU A 108 2.61 21.98 5.64
N CYS A 109 1.70 22.64 6.37
CA CYS A 109 1.20 23.96 6.01
C CYS A 109 2.33 24.98 5.95
N ALA A 110 3.25 24.99 6.91
CA ALA A 110 4.41 25.88 6.91
C ALA A 110 5.35 25.61 5.72
N ALA A 111 5.60 24.34 5.39
CA ALA A 111 6.43 23.96 4.27
C ALA A 111 5.83 24.36 2.91
N LEU A 112 4.51 24.26 2.77
CA LEU A 112 3.79 24.67 1.54
C LEU A 112 3.66 26.18 1.41
N ALA A 113 3.55 26.91 2.53
CA ALA A 113 3.49 28.37 2.52
C ALA A 113 4.82 29.02 2.08
N GLY A 114 5.93 28.26 2.15
CA GLY A 114 7.27 28.78 1.86
C GLY A 114 7.81 29.69 2.99
N PRO A 115 9.04 30.20 2.86
CA PRO A 115 9.58 31.16 3.82
C PRO A 115 8.68 32.41 3.79
N GLN A 116 8.09 32.75 4.94
CA GLN A 116 7.38 34.02 5.10
C GLN A 116 8.43 35.14 4.95
N ALA A 117 8.31 35.91 3.89
CA ALA A 117 9.05 37.17 3.77
C ALA A 117 8.56 38.08 4.89
N ASP A 118 9.45 38.46 5.79
CA ASP A 118 9.20 39.49 6.79
C ASP A 118 8.66 40.73 6.09
N GLY A 119 7.47 41.13 6.49
CA GLY A 119 6.45 42.00 5.91
C GLY A 119 6.82 43.36 5.29
N HIS A 120 7.74 43.51 4.38
CA HIS A 120 7.95 44.80 3.70
C HIS A 120 8.17 44.80 2.18
N HIS A 121 8.14 43.67 1.48
CA HIS A 121 8.11 43.66 0.01
C HIS A 121 7.34 42.44 -0.48
N ALA A 122 6.00 42.53 -0.49
CA ALA A 122 5.14 41.62 -1.23
C ALA A 122 5.21 41.93 -2.73
N GLU A 123 6.37 41.82 -3.34
CA GLU A 123 6.44 41.57 -4.76
C GLU A 123 5.96 40.14 -4.96
N GLU A 124 5.05 39.95 -5.90
CA GLU A 124 4.44 38.67 -6.28
C GLU A 124 5.49 37.58 -6.41
N GLN A 125 5.85 36.95 -5.31
CA GLN A 125 6.59 35.68 -5.35
C GLN A 125 5.62 34.63 -5.91
N LYS A 126 5.68 34.49 -7.23
CA LYS A 126 5.03 33.42 -7.97
C LYS A 126 5.36 32.11 -7.25
N GLY A 127 4.40 31.56 -6.50
CA GLY A 127 4.61 30.37 -5.70
C GLY A 127 5.20 29.25 -6.55
N THR A 128 6.20 28.56 -6.03
CA THR A 128 6.80 27.43 -6.71
C THR A 128 5.74 26.32 -6.85
N VAL A 129 5.53 25.82 -8.07
CA VAL A 129 4.62 24.68 -8.29
C VAL A 129 5.13 23.48 -7.52
N GLN A 130 4.31 22.96 -6.61
CA GLN A 130 4.63 21.84 -5.75
C GLN A 130 3.82 20.60 -6.16
N ASN A 131 4.45 19.42 -6.13
CA ASN A 131 3.72 18.16 -6.25
C ASN A 131 3.07 17.82 -4.91
N ILE A 132 1.80 18.13 -4.76
CA ILE A 132 1.05 17.91 -3.51
C ILE A 132 1.00 16.44 -3.10
N GLY A 133 1.06 15.50 -4.07
CA GLY A 133 1.12 14.06 -3.80
C GLY A 133 2.36 13.66 -3.01
N ASP A 134 3.52 14.23 -3.35
CA ASP A 134 4.76 13.99 -2.62
C ASP A 134 4.67 14.54 -1.18
N TRP A 135 4.11 15.73 -1.01
CA TRP A 135 3.95 16.35 0.31
C TRP A 135 3.00 15.58 1.21
N PHE A 136 1.89 15.05 0.69
CA PHE A 136 1.02 14.17 1.45
C PHE A 136 1.70 12.83 1.79
N SER A 137 2.54 12.33 0.92
CA SER A 137 3.36 11.15 1.23
C SER A 137 4.31 11.45 2.39
N TYR A 138 5.02 12.58 2.38
CA TYR A 138 5.90 12.99 3.48
C TYR A 138 5.14 13.10 4.80
N LEU A 139 3.98 13.78 4.79
CA LEU A 139 3.10 13.87 5.97
C LEU A 139 2.73 12.49 6.50
N THR A 140 2.27 11.60 5.61
CA THR A 140 1.81 10.26 6.00
C THR A 140 2.95 9.44 6.61
N TYR A 141 4.15 9.50 6.03
CA TYR A 141 5.32 8.81 6.58
C TYR A 141 5.73 9.37 7.94
N ASP A 142 5.72 10.69 8.13
CA ASP A 142 6.09 11.31 9.41
C ASP A 142 5.07 10.96 10.50
N VAL A 143 3.78 11.08 10.21
CA VAL A 143 2.71 10.67 11.13
C VAL A 143 2.82 9.19 11.47
N MET A 144 2.96 8.30 10.48
CA MET A 144 3.08 6.86 10.72
C MET A 144 4.36 6.50 11.45
N GLY A 145 5.46 7.21 11.20
CA GLY A 145 6.71 7.07 11.93
C GLY A 145 6.52 7.31 13.42
N GLU A 146 5.89 8.42 13.77
CA GLU A 146 5.59 8.77 15.14
C GLU A 146 4.64 7.77 15.81
N LEU A 147 3.53 7.43 15.14
CA LEU A 147 2.50 6.54 15.68
C LEU A 147 2.98 5.09 15.86
N CYS A 148 3.78 4.57 14.91
CA CYS A 148 4.19 3.17 14.92
C CYS A 148 5.53 2.92 15.63
N PHE A 149 6.43 3.90 15.59
CA PHE A 149 7.81 3.74 16.07
C PHE A 149 8.19 4.76 17.15
N GLY A 150 7.28 5.70 17.47
CA GLY A 150 7.54 6.77 18.44
C GLY A 150 8.56 7.81 17.96
N LYS A 151 8.81 7.88 16.65
CA LYS A 151 9.76 8.83 16.07
C LYS A 151 9.41 9.15 14.62
N SER A 152 9.32 10.44 14.29
CA SER A 152 9.15 10.92 12.93
C SER A 152 10.34 10.54 12.03
N PHE A 153 10.06 10.42 10.73
CA PHE A 153 11.10 10.32 9.70
C PHE A 153 11.63 11.69 9.25
N ASP A 154 11.03 12.78 9.70
CA ASP A 154 11.40 14.18 9.39
C ASP A 154 11.37 14.50 7.89
N MET A 155 10.49 13.86 7.13
CA MET A 155 10.41 14.02 5.67
C MET A 155 9.81 15.37 5.26
N LEU A 156 8.96 15.96 6.12
CA LEU A 156 8.41 17.30 5.89
C LEU A 156 9.48 18.37 6.01
N VAL A 157 10.42 18.19 6.94
CA VAL A 157 11.45 19.20 7.28
C VAL A 157 12.74 18.97 6.51
N SER A 158 13.11 17.72 6.23
CA SER A 158 14.39 17.34 5.62
C SER A 158 14.23 16.44 4.41
N SER A 159 14.93 16.74 3.33
CA SER A 159 14.93 15.91 2.12
C SER A 159 15.75 14.62 2.24
N GLY A 160 16.59 14.50 3.27
CA GLY A 160 17.56 13.40 3.37
C GLY A 160 16.98 11.99 3.39
N ARG A 161 15.77 11.84 3.95
CA ARG A 161 15.09 10.53 4.08
C ARG A 161 14.02 10.28 3.03
N ARG A 162 13.73 11.23 2.14
CA ARG A 162 12.68 11.11 1.11
C ARG A 162 12.94 9.96 0.12
N LYS A 163 14.20 9.57 -0.08
CA LYS A 163 14.57 8.38 -0.86
C LYS A 163 13.98 7.07 -0.33
N MET A 164 13.58 7.01 0.94
CA MET A 164 12.89 5.82 1.49
C MET A 164 11.56 5.54 0.78
N ILE A 165 10.85 6.58 0.34
CA ILE A 165 9.58 6.42 -0.39
C ILE A 165 9.83 5.68 -1.70
N GLU A 166 10.85 6.08 -2.46
CA GLU A 166 11.23 5.38 -3.70
C GLU A 166 11.59 3.91 -3.46
N LEU A 167 12.28 3.62 -2.36
CA LEU A 167 12.63 2.24 -2.00
C LEU A 167 11.39 1.41 -1.64
N VAL A 168 10.44 2.00 -0.91
CA VAL A 168 9.17 1.34 -0.58
C VAL A 168 8.35 1.10 -1.84
N ASP A 169 8.26 2.07 -2.75
CA ASP A 169 7.55 1.93 -4.02
C ASP A 169 8.17 0.84 -4.91
N ARG A 170 9.51 0.80 -4.99
CA ARG A 170 10.22 -0.28 -5.70
C ARG A 170 9.96 -1.65 -5.06
N ALA A 171 9.96 -1.73 -3.73
CA ALA A 171 9.64 -2.96 -3.02
C ALA A 171 8.20 -3.40 -3.25
N ALA A 172 7.24 -2.46 -3.25
CA ALA A 172 5.83 -2.72 -3.55
C ALA A 172 5.64 -3.21 -4.99
N ASN A 173 6.27 -2.57 -5.97
CA ASN A 173 6.26 -3.02 -7.37
C ASN A 173 6.86 -4.42 -7.53
N ARG A 174 8.01 -4.69 -6.93
CA ARG A 174 8.61 -6.03 -6.93
C ARG A 174 7.66 -7.06 -6.32
N HIS A 175 7.04 -6.74 -5.20
CA HIS A 175 6.05 -7.60 -4.54
C HIS A 175 4.85 -7.89 -5.43
N TYR A 176 4.34 -6.87 -6.11
CA TYR A 176 3.24 -7.01 -7.07
C TYR A 176 3.59 -7.95 -8.23
N VAL A 177 4.78 -7.82 -8.80
CA VAL A 177 5.26 -8.68 -9.89
C VAL A 177 5.40 -10.13 -9.43
N VAL A 178 6.07 -10.38 -8.29
CA VAL A 178 6.27 -11.72 -7.72
C VAL A 178 4.93 -12.38 -7.37
N SER A 179 4.01 -11.63 -6.76
CA SER A 179 2.69 -12.15 -6.41
C SER A 179 1.83 -12.44 -7.65
N SER A 180 1.97 -11.65 -8.71
CA SER A 180 1.31 -11.92 -9.99
C SER A 180 1.86 -13.19 -10.65
N ALA A 181 3.15 -13.46 -10.52
CA ALA A 181 3.80 -14.70 -10.99
C ALA A 181 3.36 -15.94 -10.19
N SER A 182 3.02 -15.79 -8.90
CA SER A 182 2.56 -16.91 -8.05
C SER A 182 1.19 -17.48 -8.47
N LEU A 183 0.47 -16.79 -9.32
CA LEU A 183 -0.77 -17.29 -9.94
C LEU A 183 -0.53 -18.29 -11.08
N LEU A 184 0.73 -18.48 -11.47
CA LEU A 184 1.11 -19.46 -12.49
C LEU A 184 1.27 -20.87 -11.89
N PRO A 185 1.08 -21.93 -12.71
CA PRO A 185 1.45 -23.29 -12.33
C PRO A 185 2.94 -23.36 -11.93
N THR A 186 3.24 -24.19 -10.94
CA THR A 186 4.57 -24.35 -10.33
C THR A 186 5.77 -24.42 -11.31
N PRO A 187 5.71 -25.09 -12.48
CA PRO A 187 6.84 -25.14 -13.40
C PRO A 187 7.23 -23.79 -14.00
N VAL A 188 6.25 -22.88 -14.18
CA VAL A 188 6.53 -21.54 -14.71
C VAL A 188 7.13 -20.63 -13.62
N LEU A 189 6.82 -20.88 -12.35
CA LEU A 189 7.38 -20.16 -11.20
C LEU A 189 8.88 -20.40 -11.04
N LEU A 190 9.36 -21.60 -11.40
CA LEU A 190 10.79 -21.93 -11.35
C LEU A 190 11.60 -21.16 -12.40
N LEU A 191 11.02 -20.90 -13.57
CA LEU A 191 11.67 -20.12 -14.63
C LEU A 191 11.82 -18.64 -14.26
N THR A 192 10.88 -18.06 -13.49
CA THR A 192 10.99 -16.67 -13.04
C THR A 192 12.03 -16.47 -11.94
N ARG A 193 12.38 -17.53 -11.18
CA ARG A 193 13.45 -17.49 -10.16
C ARG A 193 14.85 -17.45 -10.77
N THR A 194 15.03 -18.01 -11.96
CA THR A 194 16.33 -18.05 -12.65
C THR A 194 16.63 -16.78 -13.46
N VAL A 195 15.60 -16.00 -13.78
CA VAL A 195 15.75 -14.78 -14.60
C VAL A 195 16.09 -13.53 -13.74
N TRP A 196 15.96 -13.63 -12.39
CA TRP A 196 16.27 -12.50 -11.50
C TRP A 196 17.22 -12.95 -10.39
N PRO A 197 18.53 -12.85 -10.59
CA PRO A 197 19.49 -13.09 -9.51
C PRO A 197 19.23 -12.08 -8.38
N VAL A 198 19.00 -12.59 -7.18
CA VAL A 198 19.03 -11.77 -5.96
C VAL A 198 20.51 -11.55 -5.68
N ASP A 199 21.06 -10.44 -6.12
CA ASP A 199 22.37 -10.01 -5.66
C ASP A 199 22.29 -9.78 -4.15
N ALA A 200 22.84 -10.72 -3.41
CA ALA A 200 22.94 -10.68 -1.95
C ALA A 200 24.20 -9.88 -1.52
N SER A 201 24.52 -8.82 -2.24
CA SER A 201 25.66 -7.96 -1.94
C SER A 201 25.23 -6.48 -2.03
N GLY A 202 24.92 -5.89 -0.85
CA GLY A 202 24.60 -4.48 -0.71
C GLY A 202 23.96 -4.20 0.62
#